data_973ed6e7722b79932cbb7eb4d758645f
#
_entry.id   973ed6e7722b79932cbb7eb4d758645f
#
_cell.length_a   1.000
_cell.length_b   1.000
_cell.length_c   1.000
_cell.angle_alpha   90.00
_cell.angle_beta   90.00
_cell.angle_gamma   90.00
#
_symmetry.space_group_name_H-M   'P 1'
#
loop_
_entity.id
_entity.type
_entity.pdbx_description
1 polymer ?
#
loop_
_entity_poly.entity_id
_entity_poly.type
_entity_poly.pdbx_seq_one_letter_code
_entity_poly.pdbx_strand_id
1 'polypeptide(L)'
;SRIQNVNTRIEETNTVNSYFVDALSEQLIEDLTSEDGLGYSQTQAENALYSGGLTIYSTQNLTMQNICDEELNDDNNYPANIDWGVDYALTVYHTDGSVDNYSAGHLKQFGADQYGDDEGLLFGSQEAAQERIDAFRNSLLQDGETYDEYVNLSPQPQTSLTIIDQKTGQIKALVGGRGQKTTNRGLNRAYKGSTRNAGSTFKILAVYAPALDSADLTLATTEVDEEYYYQHDLEHHQVHNWWGDYYKGTVTYRQAIEQSMNIIAVKTLNKIGINLGFEYCEKFGLSTLTEDDAVESLALGGISHGVYNYELTAAYASIANGGVYNKPSLYTKVLDHDGNVLIDNSNPESHTVIKDTTAALLTNAMQDVVTKGTATDAQLNNMPASGKSGTTSDNRDFWFEGFTPYYTCGIWMGYDGNQEMSEGSWNYHFKIWAKIMNRIDEALGLTYKDFAMPGSLVQKSVCTISGKLAGSGCPSQTEWFDPDTVPTETCSG
;
A
#
# COMPACT_ATOMS: atom_id res chain seq x y z
N SER A 1 -10.06 -12.65 -21.22
CA SER A 1 -10.62 -14.03 -21.34
C SER A 1 -12.12 -13.92 -21.50
N ARG A 2 -12.68 -14.59 -22.52
CA ARG A 2 -14.12 -14.67 -22.72
C ARG A 2 -14.71 -15.50 -21.60
N ILE A 3 -15.55 -14.93 -20.74
CA ILE A 3 -16.51 -15.72 -19.99
C ILE A 3 -17.59 -16.13 -21.00
N GLN A 4 -17.54 -17.35 -21.49
CA GLN A 4 -18.59 -17.88 -22.35
C GLN A 4 -19.75 -18.31 -21.46
N ASN A 5 -20.89 -17.65 -21.61
CA ASN A 5 -22.16 -18.10 -21.10
C ASN A 5 -22.58 -19.36 -21.87
N VAL A 6 -22.48 -20.52 -21.24
CA VAL A 6 -23.21 -21.71 -21.65
C VAL A 6 -24.48 -21.73 -20.80
N ASN A 7 -25.62 -21.66 -21.47
CA ASN A 7 -26.95 -21.81 -20.87
C ASN A 7 -27.09 -23.24 -20.32
N THR A 8 -26.52 -23.49 -19.16
CA THR A 8 -26.79 -24.66 -18.33
C THR A 8 -27.23 -24.15 -16.96
N ARG A 9 -28.30 -24.72 -16.43
CA ARG A 9 -28.67 -24.59 -15.01
C ARG A 9 -27.38 -24.47 -14.22
N ILE A 10 -27.28 -23.38 -13.47
CA ILE A 10 -26.20 -23.14 -12.51
C ILE A 10 -26.25 -24.33 -11.54
N GLU A 11 -25.45 -25.37 -11.80
CA GLU A 11 -24.86 -26.10 -10.70
C GLU A 11 -24.01 -25.07 -10.01
N GLU A 12 -24.30 -24.78 -8.75
CA GLU A 12 -23.40 -24.03 -7.87
C GLU A 12 -22.06 -24.77 -7.86
N THR A 13 -21.23 -24.49 -8.85
CA THR A 13 -19.82 -24.81 -8.75
C THR A 13 -19.30 -23.86 -7.67
N ASN A 14 -18.97 -24.39 -6.51
CA ASN A 14 -18.30 -23.72 -5.39
C ASN A 14 -16.88 -23.25 -5.82
N THR A 15 -16.78 -22.48 -6.90
CA THR A 15 -15.54 -21.86 -7.33
C THR A 15 -15.37 -20.55 -6.58
N VAL A 16 -14.37 -20.50 -5.71
CA VAL A 16 -14.00 -19.27 -5.01
C VAL A 16 -13.34 -18.33 -6.02
N ASN A 17 -13.88 -17.11 -6.15
CA ASN A 17 -13.31 -16.07 -7.00
C ASN A 17 -11.92 -15.63 -6.49
N SER A 18 -11.06 -15.19 -7.39
CA SER A 18 -9.80 -14.53 -7.01
C SER A 18 -10.08 -13.18 -6.32
N TYR A 19 -9.08 -12.68 -5.60
CA TYR A 19 -9.14 -11.33 -5.00
C TYR A 19 -9.37 -10.25 -6.06
N PHE A 20 -8.79 -10.41 -7.25
CA PHE A 20 -8.98 -9.49 -8.36
C PHE A 20 -10.45 -9.48 -8.84
N VAL A 21 -11.07 -10.64 -8.99
CA VAL A 21 -12.48 -10.75 -9.43
C VAL A 21 -13.43 -10.19 -8.38
N ASP A 22 -13.18 -10.43 -7.10
CA ASP A 22 -13.99 -9.85 -6.03
C ASP A 22 -13.89 -8.31 -6.04
N ALA A 23 -12.68 -7.74 -6.17
CA ALA A 23 -12.46 -6.29 -6.26
C ALA A 23 -13.10 -5.69 -7.52
N LEU A 24 -13.01 -6.36 -8.67
CA LEU A 24 -13.65 -5.93 -9.90
C LEU A 24 -15.17 -5.90 -9.76
N SER A 25 -15.74 -6.93 -9.13
CA SER A 25 -17.19 -7.00 -8.88
C SER A 25 -17.66 -5.88 -7.96
N GLU A 26 -16.88 -5.55 -6.93
CA GLU A 26 -17.15 -4.44 -6.02
C GLU A 26 -17.09 -3.11 -6.74
N GLN A 27 -16.02 -2.83 -7.52
CA GLN A 27 -15.91 -1.62 -8.31
C GLN A 27 -17.09 -1.48 -9.29
N LEU A 28 -17.45 -2.55 -9.99
CA LEU A 28 -18.55 -2.51 -10.95
C LEU A 28 -19.89 -2.20 -10.28
N ILE A 29 -20.18 -2.80 -9.12
CA ILE A 29 -21.40 -2.49 -8.37
C ILE A 29 -21.42 -1.01 -7.96
N GLU A 30 -20.31 -0.48 -7.47
CA GLU A 30 -20.21 0.96 -7.13
C GLU A 30 -20.46 1.85 -8.35
N ASP A 31 -19.82 1.56 -9.48
CA ASP A 31 -19.98 2.36 -10.69
C ASP A 31 -21.41 2.27 -11.25
N LEU A 32 -22.08 1.11 -11.10
CA LEU A 32 -23.49 0.95 -11.51
C LEU A 32 -24.46 1.70 -10.58
N THR A 33 -24.16 1.78 -9.28
CA THR A 33 -25.03 2.40 -8.25
C THR A 33 -24.75 3.89 -8.07
N SER A 34 -23.60 4.40 -8.50
CA SER A 34 -23.21 5.81 -8.38
C SER A 34 -24.24 6.73 -9.03
N GLU A 35 -24.52 7.89 -8.41
CA GLU A 35 -25.38 8.93 -8.97
C GLU A 35 -24.82 9.51 -10.27
N ASP A 36 -23.49 9.60 -10.36
CA ASP A 36 -22.77 10.02 -11.57
C ASP A 36 -22.65 8.91 -12.62
N GLY A 37 -22.98 7.67 -12.25
CA GLY A 37 -23.02 6.49 -13.10
C GLY A 37 -24.42 6.23 -13.65
N LEU A 38 -24.88 4.98 -13.52
CA LEU A 38 -26.20 4.57 -14.01
C LEU A 38 -27.33 4.71 -12.99
N GLY A 39 -27.01 5.03 -11.73
CA GLY A 39 -27.97 5.23 -10.67
C GLY A 39 -28.83 3.99 -10.34
N TYR A 40 -28.30 2.79 -10.57
CA TYR A 40 -28.98 1.54 -10.24
C TYR A 40 -29.17 1.42 -8.72
N SER A 41 -30.26 0.77 -8.30
CA SER A 41 -30.32 0.28 -6.93
C SER A 41 -29.31 -0.85 -6.73
N GLN A 42 -28.97 -1.15 -5.49
CA GLN A 42 -28.06 -2.26 -5.14
C GLN A 42 -28.55 -3.57 -5.79
N THR A 43 -29.83 -3.88 -5.68
CA THR A 43 -30.44 -5.09 -6.26
C THR A 43 -30.36 -5.10 -7.81
N GLN A 44 -30.52 -3.94 -8.45
CA GLN A 44 -30.40 -3.85 -9.91
C GLN A 44 -28.96 -4.08 -10.36
N ALA A 45 -27.98 -3.52 -9.65
CA ALA A 45 -26.54 -3.70 -9.95
C ALA A 45 -26.13 -5.16 -9.76
N GLU A 46 -26.54 -5.81 -8.69
CA GLU A 46 -26.27 -7.23 -8.44
C GLU A 46 -26.94 -8.14 -9.47
N ASN A 47 -28.19 -7.88 -9.83
CA ASN A 47 -28.86 -8.61 -10.91
C ASN A 47 -28.17 -8.42 -12.25
N ALA A 48 -27.74 -7.21 -12.58
CA ALA A 48 -26.99 -6.94 -13.80
C ALA A 48 -25.68 -7.74 -13.82
N LEU A 49 -24.92 -7.72 -12.73
CA LEU A 49 -23.64 -8.41 -12.62
C LEU A 49 -23.78 -9.94 -12.70
N TYR A 50 -24.71 -10.54 -11.95
CA TYR A 50 -24.79 -12.00 -11.80
C TYR A 50 -25.72 -12.68 -12.80
N SER A 51 -26.72 -11.98 -13.33
CA SER A 51 -27.76 -12.54 -14.19
C SER A 51 -28.00 -11.75 -15.47
N GLY A 52 -27.44 -10.54 -15.60
CA GLY A 52 -27.71 -9.62 -16.69
C GLY A 52 -26.96 -9.91 -17.99
N GLY A 53 -26.10 -10.91 -18.04
CA GLY A 53 -25.36 -11.29 -19.25
C GLY A 53 -24.33 -10.23 -19.68
N LEU A 54 -23.73 -9.54 -18.74
CA LEU A 54 -22.70 -8.52 -19.02
C LEU A 54 -21.44 -9.13 -19.63
N THR A 55 -20.81 -8.40 -20.55
CA THR A 55 -19.44 -8.68 -21.00
C THR A 55 -18.51 -7.62 -20.40
N ILE A 56 -17.56 -8.06 -19.57
CA ILE A 56 -16.63 -7.19 -18.83
C ILE A 56 -15.22 -7.37 -19.37
N TYR A 57 -14.60 -6.28 -19.80
CA TYR A 57 -13.21 -6.24 -20.25
C TYR A 57 -12.31 -5.88 -19.07
N SER A 58 -11.79 -6.91 -18.41
CA SER A 58 -10.89 -6.79 -17.27
C SER A 58 -9.53 -6.21 -17.68
N THR A 59 -8.89 -5.47 -16.76
CA THR A 59 -7.52 -4.96 -16.90
C THR A 59 -6.46 -5.99 -16.52
N GLN A 60 -6.85 -7.12 -15.93
CA GLN A 60 -5.95 -8.14 -15.40
C GLN A 60 -4.99 -8.68 -16.47
N ASN A 61 -3.72 -8.77 -16.12
CA ASN A 61 -2.72 -9.53 -16.85
C ASN A 61 -2.51 -10.86 -16.13
N LEU A 62 -2.94 -11.97 -16.76
CA LEU A 62 -2.90 -13.29 -16.13
C LEU A 62 -1.48 -13.77 -15.82
N THR A 63 -0.49 -13.42 -16.63
CA THR A 63 0.91 -13.77 -16.37
C THR A 63 1.39 -13.08 -15.09
N MET A 64 1.14 -11.78 -14.96
CA MET A 64 1.51 -11.01 -13.77
C MET A 64 0.74 -11.50 -12.54
N GLN A 65 -0.57 -11.75 -12.67
CA GLN A 65 -1.40 -12.25 -11.57
C GLN A 65 -0.89 -13.60 -11.05
N ASN A 66 -0.60 -14.55 -11.96
CA ASN A 66 -0.10 -15.86 -11.57
C ASN A 66 1.24 -15.78 -10.85
N ILE A 67 2.17 -14.94 -11.32
CA ILE A 67 3.45 -14.71 -10.65
C ILE A 67 3.23 -14.18 -9.23
N CYS A 68 2.34 -13.20 -9.07
CA CYS A 68 2.01 -12.65 -7.76
C CYS A 68 1.40 -13.71 -6.83
N ASP A 69 0.44 -14.48 -7.33
CA ASP A 69 -0.23 -15.52 -6.55
C ASP A 69 0.76 -16.61 -6.09
N GLU A 70 1.66 -17.03 -6.99
CA GLU A 70 2.70 -18.02 -6.67
C GLU A 70 3.66 -17.51 -5.60
N GLU A 71 4.21 -16.30 -5.78
CA GLU A 71 5.22 -15.78 -4.87
C GLU A 71 4.66 -15.38 -3.50
N LEU A 72 3.42 -14.87 -3.45
CA LEU A 72 2.80 -14.52 -2.18
C LEU A 72 2.34 -15.75 -1.39
N ASN A 73 2.13 -16.88 -2.03
CA ASN A 73 1.76 -18.14 -1.39
C ASN A 73 2.94 -19.11 -1.18
N ASP A 74 4.16 -18.74 -1.58
CA ASP A 74 5.36 -19.54 -1.30
C ASP A 74 5.85 -19.23 0.13
N ASP A 75 5.67 -20.21 1.04
CA ASP A 75 6.08 -20.07 2.46
C ASP A 75 7.59 -19.82 2.62
N ASN A 76 8.43 -20.17 1.64
CA ASN A 76 9.86 -19.87 1.67
C ASN A 76 10.16 -18.37 1.54
N ASN A 77 9.20 -17.57 1.11
CA ASN A 77 9.33 -16.12 1.01
C ASN A 77 9.05 -15.39 2.33
N TYR A 78 8.77 -16.11 3.41
CA TYR A 78 8.40 -15.56 4.73
C TYR A 78 9.32 -16.10 5.83
N PRO A 79 9.31 -15.48 7.03
CA PRO A 79 10.01 -16.03 8.19
C PRO A 79 9.64 -17.47 8.46
N ALA A 80 10.59 -18.28 8.94
CA ALA A 80 10.41 -19.72 9.15
C ALA A 80 9.35 -20.07 10.22
N ASN A 81 9.11 -19.18 11.17
CA ASN A 81 8.08 -19.36 12.19
C ASN A 81 6.79 -18.72 11.70
N ILE A 82 5.83 -19.56 11.31
CA ILE A 82 4.49 -19.11 10.89
C ILE A 82 3.59 -19.15 12.12
N ASP A 83 2.97 -18.01 12.42
CA ASP A 83 1.82 -17.96 13.32
C ASP A 83 0.53 -18.16 12.52
N TRP A 84 -0.50 -18.63 13.20
CA TRP A 84 -1.83 -18.82 12.62
C TRP A 84 -2.82 -17.87 13.26
N GLY A 85 -3.37 -16.99 12.44
CA GLY A 85 -4.46 -16.10 12.82
C GLY A 85 -5.80 -16.79 12.69
N VAL A 86 -6.77 -16.38 13.51
CA VAL A 86 -8.11 -16.93 13.54
C VAL A 86 -9.15 -15.86 13.24
N ASP A 87 -9.97 -16.09 12.20
CA ASP A 87 -11.23 -15.40 11.98
C ASP A 87 -12.37 -16.35 12.36
N TYR A 88 -13.30 -15.88 13.20
CA TYR A 88 -14.23 -16.75 13.90
C TYR A 88 -15.59 -16.12 14.08
N ALA A 89 -16.62 -16.90 13.81
CA ALA A 89 -18.01 -16.62 14.19
C ALA A 89 -18.71 -17.89 14.62
N LEU A 90 -19.56 -17.79 15.64
CA LEU A 90 -20.36 -18.89 16.15
C LEU A 90 -21.79 -18.40 16.41
N THR A 91 -22.77 -19.13 15.93
CA THR A 91 -24.17 -18.96 16.27
C THR A 91 -24.64 -20.18 17.05
N VAL A 92 -25.16 -19.98 18.25
CA VAL A 92 -25.75 -21.05 19.10
C VAL A 92 -27.26 -20.93 19.08
N TYR A 93 -27.93 -22.04 18.79
CA TYR A 93 -29.39 -22.17 18.81
C TYR A 93 -29.82 -22.92 20.07
N HIS A 94 -30.46 -22.20 21.00
CA HIS A 94 -30.88 -22.74 22.27
C HIS A 94 -32.17 -23.56 22.16
N THR A 95 -32.39 -24.47 23.11
CA THR A 95 -33.57 -25.34 23.13
C THR A 95 -34.88 -24.59 23.37
N ASP A 96 -34.84 -23.37 23.92
CA ASP A 96 -35.98 -22.48 24.10
C ASP A 96 -36.31 -21.63 22.85
N GLY A 97 -35.51 -21.77 21.78
CA GLY A 97 -35.65 -21.03 20.52
C GLY A 97 -34.91 -19.69 20.47
N SER A 98 -34.20 -19.30 21.51
CA SER A 98 -33.32 -18.14 21.49
C SER A 98 -32.02 -18.43 20.71
N VAL A 99 -31.36 -17.40 20.28
CA VAL A 99 -30.11 -17.47 19.45
C VAL A 99 -29.08 -16.51 20.00
N ASP A 100 -27.88 -17.02 20.25
CA ASP A 100 -26.71 -16.21 20.63
C ASP A 100 -25.64 -16.23 19.54
N ASN A 101 -25.00 -15.06 19.31
CA ASN A 101 -23.95 -14.90 18.34
C ASN A 101 -22.65 -14.49 19.01
N TYR A 102 -21.57 -15.16 18.66
CA TYR A 102 -20.24 -14.92 19.15
C TYR A 102 -19.27 -14.64 17.99
N SER A 103 -18.29 -13.80 18.25
CA SER A 103 -17.28 -13.37 17.27
C SER A 103 -15.87 -13.73 17.74
N ALA A 104 -14.87 -13.47 16.88
CA ALA A 104 -13.46 -13.54 17.24
C ALA A 104 -13.12 -12.73 18.50
N GLY A 105 -13.80 -11.60 18.74
CA GLY A 105 -13.62 -10.82 19.97
C GLY A 105 -14.00 -11.58 21.24
N HIS A 106 -15.07 -12.38 21.22
CA HIS A 106 -15.46 -13.23 22.34
C HIS A 106 -14.47 -14.38 22.56
N LEU A 107 -13.97 -14.98 21.49
CA LEU A 107 -12.92 -16.00 21.54
C LEU A 107 -11.62 -15.44 22.14
N LYS A 108 -11.23 -14.21 21.77
CA LYS A 108 -10.09 -13.52 22.35
C LYS A 108 -10.27 -13.28 23.85
N GLN A 109 -11.46 -12.77 24.26
CA GLN A 109 -11.76 -12.54 25.68
C GLN A 109 -11.72 -13.85 26.49
N PHE A 110 -12.27 -14.93 25.94
CA PHE A 110 -12.18 -16.26 26.54
C PHE A 110 -10.72 -16.69 26.74
N GLY A 111 -9.85 -16.42 25.74
CA GLY A 111 -8.41 -16.67 25.84
C GLY A 111 -7.76 -15.92 26.99
N ALA A 112 -8.04 -14.61 27.10
CA ALA A 112 -7.56 -13.78 28.19
C ALA A 112 -8.04 -14.26 29.56
N ASP A 113 -9.32 -14.58 29.70
CA ASP A 113 -9.93 -14.97 30.99
C ASP A 113 -9.50 -16.37 31.47
N GLN A 114 -9.32 -17.32 30.55
CA GLN A 114 -9.04 -18.72 30.91
C GLN A 114 -7.56 -19.08 30.91
N TYR A 115 -6.77 -18.41 30.06
CA TYR A 115 -5.35 -18.77 29.81
C TYR A 115 -4.39 -17.62 30.08
N GLY A 116 -4.89 -16.40 30.35
CA GLY A 116 -4.05 -15.21 30.51
C GLY A 116 -3.38 -14.77 29.20
N ASP A 117 -4.03 -15.04 28.07
CA ASP A 117 -3.51 -14.78 26.72
C ASP A 117 -3.92 -13.39 26.25
N ASP A 118 -3.03 -12.43 26.44
CA ASP A 118 -3.24 -11.04 26.03
C ASP A 118 -2.78 -10.74 24.58
N GLU A 119 -2.09 -11.69 23.92
CA GLU A 119 -1.44 -11.47 22.63
C GLU A 119 -2.41 -11.57 21.43
N GLY A 120 -3.65 -11.95 21.68
CA GLY A 120 -4.68 -12.01 20.65
C GLY A 120 -4.90 -13.44 20.10
N LEU A 121 -5.41 -13.51 18.86
CA LEU A 121 -5.73 -14.79 18.22
C LEU A 121 -4.59 -15.24 17.29
N LEU A 122 -3.36 -15.35 17.84
CA LEU A 122 -2.19 -15.88 17.15
C LEU A 122 -1.74 -17.19 17.82
N PHE A 123 -1.55 -18.21 17.01
CA PHE A 123 -1.22 -19.56 17.48
C PHE A 123 -0.02 -20.12 16.69
N GLY A 124 0.87 -20.81 17.37
CA GLY A 124 2.06 -21.42 16.75
C GLY A 124 1.74 -22.60 15.81
N SER A 125 0.48 -23.08 15.82
CA SER A 125 0.00 -24.11 14.87
C SER A 125 -1.51 -24.04 14.68
N GLN A 126 -2.00 -24.65 13.60
CA GLN A 126 -3.45 -24.77 13.34
C GLN A 126 -4.14 -25.62 14.39
N GLU A 127 -3.47 -26.67 14.88
CA GLU A 127 -3.99 -27.55 15.94
C GLU A 127 -4.22 -26.77 17.23
N ALA A 128 -3.27 -25.93 17.64
CA ALA A 128 -3.39 -25.09 18.82
C ALA A 128 -4.56 -24.07 18.69
N ALA A 129 -4.74 -23.51 17.51
CA ALA A 129 -5.88 -22.65 17.22
C ALA A 129 -7.21 -23.40 17.33
N GLN A 130 -7.28 -24.57 16.73
CA GLN A 130 -8.50 -25.40 16.76
C GLN A 130 -8.83 -25.87 18.18
N GLU A 131 -7.83 -26.27 18.98
CA GLU A 131 -8.03 -26.62 20.40
C GLU A 131 -8.63 -25.45 21.20
N ARG A 132 -8.18 -24.23 20.95
CA ARG A 132 -8.75 -23.03 21.60
C ARG A 132 -10.18 -22.78 21.16
N ILE A 133 -10.49 -22.92 19.88
CA ILE A 133 -11.84 -22.78 19.32
C ILE A 133 -12.78 -23.83 19.93
N ASP A 134 -12.35 -25.08 19.97
CA ASP A 134 -13.13 -26.19 20.54
C ASP A 134 -13.42 -25.97 22.03
N ALA A 135 -12.43 -25.53 22.80
CA ALA A 135 -12.60 -25.21 24.20
C ALA A 135 -13.62 -24.06 24.42
N PHE A 136 -13.53 -23.01 23.61
CA PHE A 136 -14.48 -21.89 23.64
C PHE A 136 -15.91 -22.35 23.32
N ARG A 137 -16.10 -23.03 22.18
CA ARG A 137 -17.39 -23.54 21.76
C ARG A 137 -18.00 -24.46 22.83
N ASN A 138 -17.20 -25.40 23.36
CA ASN A 138 -17.67 -26.35 24.37
C ASN A 138 -18.02 -25.69 25.72
N SER A 139 -17.44 -24.52 26.01
CA SER A 139 -17.78 -23.75 27.21
C SER A 139 -19.17 -23.09 27.13
N LEU A 140 -19.68 -22.92 25.92
CA LEU A 140 -20.95 -22.23 25.67
C LEU A 140 -22.14 -23.19 25.47
N LEU A 141 -21.90 -24.37 24.86
CA LEU A 141 -22.95 -25.30 24.48
C LEU A 141 -23.46 -26.08 25.68
N GLN A 142 -24.79 -26.26 25.69
CA GLN A 142 -25.52 -27.10 26.62
C GLN A 142 -26.16 -28.31 25.91
N ASP A 143 -26.59 -29.30 26.67
CA ASP A 143 -27.21 -30.51 26.12
C ASP A 143 -28.47 -30.17 25.28
N GLY A 144 -28.47 -30.64 24.05
CA GLY A 144 -29.59 -30.45 23.12
C GLY A 144 -29.57 -29.19 22.28
N GLU A 145 -28.58 -28.34 22.46
CA GLU A 145 -28.34 -27.15 21.62
C GLU A 145 -27.60 -27.51 20.31
N THR A 146 -27.86 -26.71 19.29
CA THR A 146 -27.17 -26.80 17.98
C THR A 146 -26.45 -25.53 17.66
N TYR A 147 -25.49 -25.56 16.70
CA TYR A 147 -24.71 -24.39 16.35
C TYR A 147 -24.33 -24.40 14.88
N ASP A 148 -24.09 -23.19 14.36
CA ASP A 148 -23.36 -22.93 13.11
C ASP A 148 -22.05 -22.24 13.46
N GLU A 149 -20.94 -22.73 12.89
CA GLU A 149 -19.61 -22.23 13.18
C GLU A 149 -18.88 -21.89 11.88
N TYR A 150 -18.26 -20.72 11.87
CA TYR A 150 -17.30 -20.30 10.82
C TYR A 150 -15.92 -20.21 11.44
N VAL A 151 -14.96 -20.88 10.83
CA VAL A 151 -13.56 -20.86 11.20
C VAL A 151 -12.74 -20.63 9.94
N ASN A 152 -11.89 -19.61 9.94
CA ASN A 152 -10.86 -19.42 8.93
C ASN A 152 -9.51 -19.25 9.61
N LEU A 153 -8.59 -20.18 9.38
CA LEU A 153 -7.23 -20.14 9.86
C LEU A 153 -6.33 -19.60 8.75
N SER A 154 -5.61 -18.54 9.01
CA SER A 154 -4.73 -17.91 8.03
C SER A 154 -3.30 -17.80 8.52
N PRO A 155 -2.30 -18.09 7.65
CA PRO A 155 -0.90 -17.92 8.03
C PRO A 155 -0.58 -16.44 8.27
N GLN A 156 0.24 -16.16 9.28
CA GLN A 156 0.71 -14.82 9.61
C GLN A 156 2.25 -14.78 9.57
N PRO A 157 2.88 -13.68 9.16
CA PRO A 157 2.25 -12.42 8.73
C PRO A 157 1.45 -12.58 7.44
N GLN A 158 0.48 -11.70 7.25
CA GLN A 158 -0.26 -11.54 6.01
C GLN A 158 0.45 -10.56 5.07
N THR A 159 0.02 -10.54 3.81
CA THR A 159 0.54 -9.64 2.79
C THR A 159 -0.56 -9.24 1.82
N SER A 160 -0.37 -8.10 1.18
CA SER A 160 -1.18 -7.68 0.04
C SER A 160 -0.32 -6.99 -1.00
N LEU A 161 -0.76 -7.05 -2.26
CA LEU A 161 0.00 -6.52 -3.37
C LEU A 161 -0.93 -6.01 -4.47
N THR A 162 -0.55 -4.85 -5.03
CA THR A 162 -1.21 -4.27 -6.21
C THR A 162 -0.15 -3.91 -7.24
N ILE A 163 -0.38 -4.27 -8.51
CA ILE A 163 0.46 -3.81 -9.64
C ILE A 163 -0.40 -2.98 -10.58
N ILE A 164 0.09 -1.78 -10.89
CA ILE A 164 -0.59 -0.80 -11.76
C ILE A 164 0.29 -0.49 -12.96
N ASP A 165 -0.32 -0.46 -14.13
CA ASP A 165 0.25 0.22 -15.30
C ASP A 165 0.13 1.72 -15.06
N GLN A 166 1.25 2.36 -14.74
CA GLN A 166 1.28 3.78 -14.36
C GLN A 166 0.77 4.72 -15.45
N LYS A 167 0.85 4.34 -16.72
CA LYS A 167 0.40 5.18 -17.85
C LYS A 167 -1.12 5.23 -17.98
N THR A 168 -1.80 4.18 -17.53
CA THR A 168 -3.23 4.00 -17.73
C THR A 168 -4.05 3.97 -16.45
N GLY A 169 -3.42 3.75 -15.28
CA GLY A 169 -4.10 3.49 -14.02
C GLY A 169 -4.70 2.08 -13.92
N GLN A 170 -4.50 1.23 -14.94
CA GLN A 170 -5.06 -0.13 -14.95
C GLN A 170 -4.35 -1.01 -13.94
N ILE A 171 -5.12 -1.63 -13.04
CA ILE A 171 -4.62 -2.65 -12.12
C ILE A 171 -4.41 -3.93 -12.92
N LYS A 172 -3.16 -4.40 -12.98
CA LYS A 172 -2.75 -5.59 -13.76
C LYS A 172 -2.74 -6.86 -12.93
N ALA A 173 -2.48 -6.74 -11.64
CA ALA A 173 -2.53 -7.82 -10.68
C ALA A 173 -2.93 -7.28 -9.30
N LEU A 174 -3.64 -8.08 -8.54
CA LEU A 174 -4.08 -7.72 -7.20
C LEU A 174 -4.21 -8.98 -6.35
N VAL A 175 -3.52 -9.01 -5.20
CA VAL A 175 -3.57 -10.11 -4.23
C VAL A 175 -3.90 -9.55 -2.85
N GLY A 176 -5.03 -9.96 -2.30
CA GLY A 176 -5.56 -9.42 -1.04
C GLY A 176 -5.16 -10.20 0.20
N GLY A 177 -4.34 -11.24 0.08
CA GLY A 177 -3.89 -12.03 1.23
C GLY A 177 -3.03 -13.21 0.85
N ARG A 178 -2.32 -13.74 1.83
CA ARG A 178 -1.52 -14.96 1.80
C ARG A 178 -2.36 -16.14 2.30
N GLY A 179 -2.12 -17.32 1.75
CA GLY A 179 -2.83 -18.54 2.08
C GLY A 179 -3.99 -18.82 1.11
N GLN A 180 -4.62 -19.97 1.28
CA GLN A 180 -5.72 -20.37 0.42
C GLN A 180 -6.97 -19.53 0.69
N LYS A 181 -7.45 -18.83 -0.33
CA LYS A 181 -8.73 -18.14 -0.29
C LYS A 181 -9.87 -19.15 -0.29
N THR A 182 -10.69 -19.15 0.74
CA THR A 182 -11.75 -20.16 0.96
C THR A 182 -13.16 -19.61 0.74
N THR A 183 -13.33 -18.31 0.71
CA THR A 183 -14.65 -17.65 0.59
C THR A 183 -14.62 -16.56 -0.48
N ASN A 184 -15.76 -16.38 -1.15
CA ASN A 184 -16.00 -15.22 -1.99
C ASN A 184 -16.23 -13.98 -1.13
N ARG A 185 -15.78 -12.80 -1.60
CA ARG A 185 -15.94 -11.52 -0.90
C ARG A 185 -15.36 -11.53 0.54
N GLY A 186 -14.36 -12.38 0.78
CA GLY A 186 -13.61 -12.36 2.02
C GLY A 186 -12.70 -11.13 2.13
N LEU A 187 -11.98 -11.02 3.24
CA LEU A 187 -11.08 -9.89 3.50
C LEU A 187 -10.05 -9.72 2.39
N ASN A 188 -10.14 -8.61 1.67
CA ASN A 188 -9.20 -8.23 0.61
C ASN A 188 -8.34 -7.06 1.10
N ARG A 189 -7.10 -7.36 1.52
CA ARG A 189 -6.17 -6.36 2.10
C ARG A 189 -5.53 -5.46 1.05
N ALA A 190 -5.70 -5.75 -0.24
CA ALA A 190 -5.19 -4.92 -1.34
C ALA A 190 -6.20 -3.90 -1.85
N TYR A 191 -7.49 -4.12 -1.61
CA TYR A 191 -8.57 -3.25 -2.06
C TYR A 191 -9.29 -2.61 -0.87
N LYS A 192 -10.61 -2.51 -0.87
CA LYS A 192 -11.40 -1.80 0.16
C LYS A 192 -11.68 -2.59 1.43
N GLY A 193 -11.19 -3.81 1.53
CA GLY A 193 -11.44 -4.67 2.69
C GLY A 193 -10.67 -4.30 3.96
N SER A 194 -9.54 -3.60 3.83
CA SER A 194 -8.67 -3.26 4.97
C SER A 194 -7.83 -2.04 4.67
N THR A 195 -7.68 -1.19 5.65
CA THR A 195 -6.73 -0.07 5.65
C THR A 195 -5.61 -0.31 6.65
N ARG A 196 -4.41 0.17 6.34
CA ARG A 196 -3.23 0.08 7.21
C ARG A 196 -2.49 1.41 7.21
N ASN A 197 -1.81 1.73 8.31
CA ASN A 197 -0.98 2.92 8.37
C ASN A 197 0.18 2.82 7.40
N ALA A 198 0.37 3.88 6.61
CA ALA A 198 1.32 3.91 5.51
C ALA A 198 2.78 4.11 5.96
N GLY A 199 3.00 4.57 7.19
CA GLY A 199 4.32 4.85 7.72
C GLY A 199 5.10 5.83 6.83
N SER A 200 6.38 5.60 6.70
CA SER A 200 7.31 6.48 5.99
C SER A 200 7.08 6.64 4.48
N THR A 201 6.14 5.91 3.86
CA THR A 201 5.75 6.18 2.46
C THR A 201 5.15 7.56 2.30
N PHE A 202 4.52 8.10 3.34
CA PHE A 202 3.94 9.46 3.34
C PHE A 202 4.98 10.57 3.25
N LYS A 203 6.22 10.33 3.62
CA LYS A 203 7.29 11.33 3.47
C LYS A 203 7.41 11.86 2.05
N ILE A 204 7.23 10.98 1.06
CA ILE A 204 7.27 11.39 -0.35
C ILE A 204 6.02 12.20 -0.70
N LEU A 205 4.82 11.72 -0.32
CA LEU A 205 3.54 12.29 -0.76
C LEU A 205 3.21 13.60 -0.02
N ALA A 206 3.37 13.62 1.31
CA ALA A 206 2.99 14.75 2.17
C ALA A 206 4.11 15.78 2.34
N VAL A 207 5.38 15.40 2.14
CA VAL A 207 6.51 16.26 2.48
C VAL A 207 7.33 16.63 1.26
N TYR A 208 8.03 15.68 0.63
CA TYR A 208 9.00 16.01 -0.40
C TYR A 208 8.35 16.35 -1.76
N ALA A 209 7.21 15.77 -2.09
CA ALA A 209 6.48 16.16 -3.30
C ALA A 209 6.05 17.64 -3.25
N PRO A 210 5.29 18.11 -2.24
CA PRO A 210 4.96 19.53 -2.16
C PRO A 210 6.17 20.43 -1.94
N ALA A 211 7.22 19.97 -1.23
CA ALA A 211 8.43 20.76 -1.01
C ALA A 211 9.13 21.09 -2.32
N LEU A 212 9.28 20.12 -3.21
CA LEU A 212 9.93 20.28 -4.51
C LEU A 212 9.03 20.92 -5.57
N ASP A 213 7.71 20.68 -5.48
CA ASP A 213 6.75 21.07 -6.51
C ASP A 213 6.33 22.53 -6.40
N SER A 214 6.08 23.03 -5.19
CA SER A 214 5.45 24.33 -4.96
C SER A 214 6.09 25.20 -3.88
N ALA A 215 7.01 24.66 -3.08
CA ALA A 215 7.64 25.40 -1.97
C ALA A 215 9.07 25.86 -2.28
N ASP A 216 9.52 25.79 -3.54
CA ASP A 216 10.85 26.21 -4.04
C ASP A 216 12.02 25.57 -3.28
N LEU A 217 11.81 24.41 -2.65
CA LEU A 217 12.86 23.63 -2.03
C LEU A 217 13.42 22.61 -3.04
N THR A 218 14.64 22.11 -2.77
CA THR A 218 15.36 21.26 -3.71
C THR A 218 15.92 20.02 -3.02
N LEU A 219 16.36 19.03 -3.78
CA LEU A 219 17.06 17.87 -3.22
C LEU A 219 18.38 18.25 -2.53
N ALA A 220 18.96 19.40 -2.88
CA ALA A 220 20.15 19.96 -2.22
C ALA A 220 19.82 20.79 -0.97
N THR A 221 18.56 21.11 -0.72
CA THR A 221 18.15 21.82 0.51
C THR A 221 18.67 21.05 1.71
N THR A 222 19.30 21.75 2.65
CA THR A 222 19.86 21.17 3.86
C THR A 222 18.99 21.45 5.08
N GLU A 223 18.98 20.50 5.99
CA GLU A 223 18.33 20.62 7.29
C GLU A 223 19.18 19.92 8.36
N VAL A 224 19.04 20.31 9.61
CA VAL A 224 19.82 19.73 10.71
C VAL A 224 19.05 18.59 11.37
N ASP A 225 19.66 17.41 11.37
CA ASP A 225 19.21 16.26 12.15
C ASP A 225 19.75 16.39 13.59
N GLU A 226 18.86 16.73 14.49
CA GLU A 226 19.13 17.03 15.90
C GLU A 226 17.90 16.67 16.75
N GLU A 227 18.03 16.72 18.06
CA GLU A 227 16.91 16.53 18.97
C GLU A 227 15.74 17.46 18.59
N TYR A 228 14.55 16.87 18.37
CA TYR A 228 13.40 17.60 17.88
C TYR A 228 12.10 17.07 18.50
N TYR A 229 11.17 17.98 18.76
CA TYR A 229 9.87 17.70 19.35
C TYR A 229 8.77 18.19 18.42
N TYR A 230 7.62 17.52 18.40
CA TYR A 230 6.44 18.02 17.71
C TYR A 230 6.07 19.40 18.28
N GLN A 231 5.87 20.37 17.40
CA GLN A 231 5.69 21.78 17.82
C GLN A 231 4.24 22.10 18.19
N HIS A 232 3.29 21.36 17.62
CA HIS A 232 1.85 21.57 17.82
C HIS A 232 1.23 20.53 18.76
N ASP A 233 2.05 19.64 19.32
CA ASP A 233 1.65 18.64 20.29
C ASP A 233 1.76 19.21 21.71
N LEU A 234 0.65 19.21 22.46
CA LEU A 234 0.60 19.71 23.83
C LEU A 234 1.45 18.92 24.82
N GLU A 235 1.70 17.65 24.53
CA GLU A 235 2.51 16.77 25.34
C GLU A 235 4.00 16.80 24.97
N HIS A 236 4.34 17.54 23.91
CA HIS A 236 5.71 17.69 23.41
C HIS A 236 6.43 16.36 23.19
N HIS A 237 5.78 15.40 22.51
CA HIS A 237 6.43 14.14 22.18
C HIS A 237 7.64 14.38 21.30
N GLN A 238 8.71 13.67 21.59
CA GLN A 238 9.95 13.70 20.82
C GLN A 238 9.80 12.94 19.51
N VAL A 239 10.34 13.48 18.44
CA VAL A 239 10.47 12.79 17.16
C VAL A 239 11.81 12.03 17.14
N HIS A 240 11.75 10.72 16.96
CA HIS A 240 12.93 9.87 16.89
C HIS A 240 13.16 9.38 15.46
N ASN A 241 14.43 9.29 15.04
CA ASN A 241 14.77 8.54 13.85
C ASN A 241 14.66 7.02 14.14
N TRP A 242 14.47 6.20 13.11
CA TRP A 242 14.28 4.76 13.26
C TRP A 242 15.49 4.02 13.84
N TRP A 243 16.68 4.65 13.83
CA TRP A 243 17.91 4.11 14.43
C TRP A 243 18.16 4.60 15.89
N GLY A 244 17.26 5.37 16.47
CA GLY A 244 17.35 5.88 17.85
C GLY A 244 17.94 7.29 17.96
N ASP A 245 18.58 7.59 19.09
CA ASP A 245 18.97 8.95 19.50
C ASP A 245 20.33 9.43 18.95
N TYR A 246 20.83 8.83 17.91
CA TYR A 246 21.99 9.31 17.19
C TYR A 246 21.56 10.30 16.09
N TYR A 247 22.19 11.48 16.06
CA TYR A 247 21.90 12.54 15.09
C TYR A 247 23.03 12.70 14.09
N LYS A 248 22.67 12.89 12.82
CA LYS A 248 23.63 13.01 11.71
C LYS A 248 24.09 14.43 11.44
N GLY A 249 23.51 15.43 12.13
CA GLY A 249 23.78 16.84 11.88
C GLY A 249 23.20 17.31 10.55
N THR A 250 23.91 18.18 9.85
CA THR A 250 23.41 18.75 8.58
C THR A 250 23.37 17.68 7.48
N VAL A 251 22.21 17.50 6.88
CA VAL A 251 21.96 16.56 5.78
C VAL A 251 21.18 17.24 4.66
N THR A 252 21.29 16.73 3.43
CA THR A 252 20.46 17.16 2.32
C THR A 252 19.12 16.44 2.30
N TYR A 253 18.11 16.99 1.62
CA TYR A 253 16.82 16.30 1.43
C TYR A 253 16.98 14.98 0.68
N ARG A 254 17.93 14.88 -0.28
CA ARG A 254 18.25 13.60 -0.91
C ARG A 254 18.68 12.55 0.11
N GLN A 255 19.59 12.89 1.02
CA GLN A 255 20.02 11.99 2.09
C GLN A 255 18.88 11.64 3.05
N ALA A 256 18.01 12.61 3.34
CA ALA A 256 16.84 12.38 4.20
C ALA A 256 15.83 11.41 3.56
N ILE A 257 15.64 11.48 2.24
CA ILE A 257 14.82 10.52 1.49
C ILE A 257 15.48 9.14 1.49
N GLU A 258 16.76 9.07 1.13
CA GLU A 258 17.55 7.83 1.06
C GLU A 258 17.52 7.05 2.38
N GLN A 259 17.70 7.74 3.51
CA GLN A 259 17.78 7.16 4.85
C GLN A 259 16.44 7.15 5.58
N SER A 260 15.38 7.65 4.94
CA SER A 260 14.04 7.74 5.56
C SER A 260 14.04 8.45 6.91
N MET A 261 14.65 9.63 7.00
CA MET A 261 14.82 10.36 8.25
C MET A 261 13.51 10.97 8.74
N ASN A 262 13.12 10.66 9.99
CA ASN A 262 11.87 11.13 10.56
C ASN A 262 11.93 12.62 10.94
N ILE A 263 12.99 13.02 11.62
CA ILE A 263 13.15 14.40 12.10
C ILE A 263 13.13 15.37 10.93
N ILE A 264 13.87 15.08 9.87
CA ILE A 264 13.93 15.96 8.68
C ILE A 264 12.55 16.05 8.00
N ALA A 265 11.82 14.95 7.91
CA ALA A 265 10.48 14.94 7.31
C ALA A 265 9.51 15.83 8.10
N VAL A 266 9.47 15.73 9.43
CA VAL A 266 8.59 16.55 10.27
C VAL A 266 8.99 18.02 10.20
N LYS A 267 10.28 18.35 10.32
CA LYS A 267 10.78 19.73 10.15
C LYS A 267 10.40 20.30 8.79
N THR A 268 10.52 19.52 7.73
CA THR A 268 10.18 19.96 6.37
C THR A 268 8.68 20.19 6.22
N LEU A 269 7.83 19.29 6.75
CA LEU A 269 6.38 19.50 6.73
C LEU A 269 5.98 20.79 7.45
N ASN A 270 6.56 21.07 8.63
CA ASN A 270 6.35 22.32 9.34
C ASN A 270 6.81 23.55 8.53
N LYS A 271 7.94 23.44 7.83
CA LYS A 271 8.48 24.50 6.97
C LYS A 271 7.58 24.87 5.80
N ILE A 272 7.03 23.86 5.11
CA ILE A 272 6.16 24.06 3.93
C ILE A 272 4.70 24.33 4.29
N GLY A 273 4.29 23.99 5.51
CA GLY A 273 2.92 24.04 6.01
C GLY A 273 2.20 22.69 5.93
N ILE A 274 1.64 22.28 7.05
CA ILE A 274 0.94 20.97 7.20
C ILE A 274 -0.21 20.84 6.21
N ASN A 275 -1.00 21.92 6.04
CA ASN A 275 -2.14 21.93 5.11
C ASN A 275 -1.71 21.69 3.67
N LEU A 276 -0.56 22.21 3.24
CA LEU A 276 -0.04 21.95 1.91
C LEU A 276 0.26 20.45 1.71
N GLY A 277 0.92 19.83 2.71
CA GLY A 277 1.17 18.39 2.69
C GLY A 277 -0.11 17.58 2.62
N PHE A 278 -1.13 17.96 3.39
CA PHE A 278 -2.44 17.31 3.40
C PHE A 278 -3.14 17.42 2.03
N GLU A 279 -3.18 18.61 1.43
CA GLU A 279 -3.76 18.85 0.11
C GLU A 279 -3.10 17.98 -0.98
N TYR A 280 -1.77 17.79 -0.91
CA TYR A 280 -1.08 16.92 -1.87
C TYR A 280 -1.46 15.46 -1.68
N CYS A 281 -1.63 14.98 -0.44
CA CYS A 281 -2.11 13.63 -0.18
C CYS A 281 -3.50 13.39 -0.78
N GLU A 282 -4.41 14.37 -0.69
CA GLU A 282 -5.72 14.30 -1.34
C GLU A 282 -5.59 14.26 -2.87
N LYS A 283 -4.73 15.11 -3.45
CA LYS A 283 -4.46 15.10 -4.90
C LYS A 283 -3.85 13.81 -5.40
N PHE A 284 -3.08 13.11 -4.57
CA PHE A 284 -2.56 11.78 -4.86
C PHE A 284 -3.64 10.67 -4.81
N GLY A 285 -4.88 10.99 -4.48
CA GLY A 285 -6.02 10.07 -4.55
C GLY A 285 -6.24 9.23 -3.29
N LEU A 286 -5.70 9.65 -2.14
CA LEU A 286 -5.90 8.98 -0.86
C LEU A 286 -7.25 9.36 -0.26
N SER A 287 -8.23 8.45 -0.30
CA SER A 287 -9.64 8.75 0.04
C SER A 287 -9.96 8.63 1.52
N THR A 288 -9.07 8.07 2.32
CA THR A 288 -9.32 7.76 3.74
C THR A 288 -8.95 8.89 4.69
N LEU A 289 -8.31 9.94 4.18
CA LEU A 289 -7.87 11.09 4.97
C LEU A 289 -9.07 11.92 5.46
N THR A 290 -8.92 12.45 6.66
CA THR A 290 -9.86 13.37 7.28
C THR A 290 -9.14 14.65 7.69
N GLU A 291 -9.88 15.75 7.95
CA GLU A 291 -9.29 17.02 8.40
C GLU A 291 -8.46 16.85 9.69
N ASP A 292 -8.79 15.89 10.53
CA ASP A 292 -8.04 15.58 11.77
C ASP A 292 -6.64 15.04 11.49
N ASP A 293 -6.37 14.55 10.28
CA ASP A 293 -5.05 14.07 9.85
C ASP A 293 -4.10 15.21 9.43
N ALA A 294 -4.59 16.46 9.33
CA ALA A 294 -3.77 17.63 9.02
C ALA A 294 -2.95 18.06 10.26
N VAL A 295 -2.07 17.20 10.72
CA VAL A 295 -1.19 17.36 11.87
C VAL A 295 0.25 16.95 11.53
N GLU A 296 1.21 17.24 12.38
CA GLU A 296 2.64 17.00 12.11
C GLU A 296 2.98 15.52 11.86
N SER A 297 2.24 14.59 12.49
CA SER A 297 2.44 13.14 12.30
C SER A 297 2.08 12.67 10.88
N LEU A 298 1.38 13.48 10.09
CA LEU A 298 1.13 13.24 8.67
C LEU A 298 2.44 12.99 7.91
N ALA A 299 3.52 13.70 8.27
CA ALA A 299 4.84 13.50 7.68
C ALA A 299 5.35 12.05 7.76
N LEU A 300 4.91 11.31 8.77
CA LEU A 300 5.33 9.94 9.06
C LEU A 300 4.24 8.90 8.79
N GLY A 301 3.12 9.30 8.18
CA GLY A 301 1.99 8.43 7.90
C GLY A 301 1.14 8.09 9.12
N GLY A 302 1.23 8.91 10.17
CA GLY A 302 0.35 8.83 11.34
C GLY A 302 -1.01 9.42 11.01
N ILE A 303 -1.91 8.60 10.47
CA ILE A 303 -3.25 8.96 10.03
C ILE A 303 -4.31 8.09 10.70
N SER A 304 -5.51 8.64 10.87
CA SER A 304 -6.57 8.05 11.70
C SER A 304 -7.10 6.73 11.16
N HIS A 305 -7.29 6.63 9.85
CA HIS A 305 -7.94 5.48 9.20
C HIS A 305 -7.01 4.60 8.37
N GLY A 306 -5.71 4.95 8.28
CA GLY A 306 -4.79 4.25 7.38
C GLY A 306 -5.12 4.48 5.90
N VAL A 307 -4.52 3.69 5.01
CA VAL A 307 -4.73 3.76 3.56
C VAL A 307 -5.07 2.40 2.99
N TYR A 308 -5.74 2.40 1.83
CA TYR A 308 -5.87 1.21 0.99
C TYR A 308 -4.58 0.99 0.18
N ASN A 309 -4.15 -0.26 0.05
CA ASN A 309 -2.96 -0.61 -0.74
C ASN A 309 -3.07 -0.09 -2.18
N TYR A 310 -4.18 -0.35 -2.89
CA TYR A 310 -4.33 0.05 -4.28
C TYR A 310 -4.30 1.58 -4.48
N GLU A 311 -4.78 2.37 -3.52
CA GLU A 311 -4.72 3.84 -3.59
C GLU A 311 -3.30 4.36 -3.33
N LEU A 312 -2.60 3.82 -2.35
CA LEU A 312 -1.20 4.17 -2.10
C LEU A 312 -0.32 3.81 -3.30
N THR A 313 -0.56 2.65 -3.91
CA THR A 313 0.13 2.23 -5.14
C THR A 313 -0.18 3.18 -6.31
N ALA A 314 -1.44 3.62 -6.45
CA ALA A 314 -1.84 4.59 -7.48
C ALA A 314 -1.20 5.98 -7.25
N ALA A 315 -1.02 6.40 -5.99
CA ALA A 315 -0.29 7.62 -5.66
C ALA A 315 1.16 7.56 -6.15
N TYR A 316 1.85 6.46 -5.90
CA TYR A 316 3.22 6.25 -6.41
C TYR A 316 3.25 6.05 -7.93
N ALA A 317 2.24 5.42 -8.52
CA ALA A 317 2.10 5.32 -9.97
C ALA A 317 2.02 6.69 -10.65
N SER A 318 1.43 7.69 -9.99
CA SER A 318 1.39 9.05 -10.53
C SER A 318 2.77 9.71 -10.60
N ILE A 319 3.65 9.43 -9.63
CA ILE A 319 5.06 9.88 -9.67
C ILE A 319 5.77 9.18 -10.85
N ALA A 320 5.62 7.87 -10.97
CA ALA A 320 6.17 7.08 -12.07
C ALA A 320 5.64 7.51 -13.46
N ASN A 321 4.47 8.14 -13.49
CA ASN A 321 3.79 8.65 -14.69
C ASN A 321 4.02 10.15 -14.93
N GLY A 322 5.17 10.68 -14.51
CA GLY A 322 5.50 12.08 -14.73
C GLY A 322 4.60 13.08 -13.99
N GLY A 323 4.03 12.68 -12.87
CA GLY A 323 3.19 13.52 -12.01
C GLY A 323 1.70 13.51 -12.35
N VAL A 324 1.26 12.67 -13.26
CA VAL A 324 -0.14 12.55 -13.66
C VAL A 324 -0.79 11.34 -12.97
N TYR A 325 -1.76 11.62 -12.12
CA TYR A 325 -2.61 10.61 -11.51
C TYR A 325 -3.66 10.12 -12.48
N ASN A 326 -3.79 8.80 -12.60
CA ASN A 326 -4.91 8.14 -13.25
C ASN A 326 -5.68 7.34 -12.20
N LYS A 327 -6.99 7.50 -12.16
CA LYS A 327 -7.85 6.73 -11.24
C LYS A 327 -7.66 5.24 -11.49
N PRO A 328 -7.31 4.45 -10.47
CA PRO A 328 -7.09 3.02 -10.66
C PRO A 328 -8.37 2.31 -11.06
N SER A 329 -8.27 1.38 -12.01
CA SER A 329 -9.42 0.64 -12.54
C SER A 329 -9.09 -0.84 -12.76
N LEU A 330 -10.09 -1.69 -12.50
CA LEU A 330 -10.04 -3.14 -12.68
C LEU A 330 -10.68 -3.61 -13.99
N TYR A 331 -11.36 -2.71 -14.70
CA TYR A 331 -11.94 -2.98 -16.03
C TYR A 331 -11.91 -1.74 -16.90
N THR A 332 -11.90 -1.95 -18.22
CA THR A 332 -11.91 -0.85 -19.22
C THR A 332 -13.28 -0.62 -19.82
N LYS A 333 -14.11 -1.63 -19.93
CA LYS A 333 -15.41 -1.55 -20.61
C LYS A 333 -16.38 -2.62 -20.09
N VAL A 334 -17.65 -2.27 -20.05
CA VAL A 334 -18.75 -3.19 -19.78
C VAL A 334 -19.79 -3.07 -20.89
N LEU A 335 -20.18 -4.19 -21.48
CA LEU A 335 -21.28 -4.28 -22.45
C LEU A 335 -22.47 -4.98 -21.79
N ASP A 336 -23.69 -4.58 -22.20
CA ASP A 336 -24.91 -5.29 -21.86
C ASP A 336 -25.05 -6.60 -22.68
N HIS A 337 -26.13 -7.35 -22.46
CA HIS A 337 -26.36 -8.62 -23.16
C HIS A 337 -26.58 -8.47 -24.68
N ASP A 338 -26.98 -7.27 -25.14
CA ASP A 338 -27.15 -6.95 -26.56
C ASP A 338 -25.85 -6.45 -27.21
N GLY A 339 -24.78 -6.28 -26.44
CA GLY A 339 -23.48 -5.81 -26.90
C GLY A 339 -23.36 -4.27 -26.93
N ASN A 340 -24.30 -3.53 -26.36
CA ASN A 340 -24.19 -2.08 -26.23
C ASN A 340 -23.25 -1.72 -25.08
N VAL A 341 -22.50 -0.62 -25.25
CA VAL A 341 -21.60 -0.12 -24.19
C VAL A 341 -22.44 0.44 -23.04
N LEU A 342 -22.30 -0.17 -21.87
CA LEU A 342 -22.94 0.25 -20.62
C LEU A 342 -22.02 1.21 -19.84
N ILE A 343 -20.74 0.87 -19.71
CA ILE A 343 -19.71 1.69 -19.08
C ILE A 343 -18.46 1.67 -19.95
N ASP A 344 -17.83 2.82 -20.15
CA ASP A 344 -16.54 2.96 -20.84
C ASP A 344 -15.53 3.67 -19.93
N ASN A 345 -14.57 2.92 -19.40
CA ASN A 345 -13.45 3.39 -18.60
C ASN A 345 -12.12 3.38 -19.39
N SER A 346 -12.20 3.38 -20.73
CA SER A 346 -11.00 3.36 -21.59
C SER A 346 -10.11 4.59 -21.41
N ASN A 347 -10.72 5.71 -21.00
CA ASN A 347 -10.05 6.95 -20.66
C ASN A 347 -10.33 7.23 -19.16
N PRO A 348 -9.43 6.85 -18.24
CA PRO A 348 -9.65 7.05 -16.83
C PRO A 348 -9.71 8.54 -16.49
N GLU A 349 -10.42 8.86 -15.42
CA GLU A 349 -10.32 10.16 -14.77
C GLU A 349 -8.86 10.40 -14.39
N SER A 350 -8.31 11.55 -14.79
CA SER A 350 -6.90 11.88 -14.55
C SER A 350 -6.72 13.36 -14.26
N HIS A 351 -5.68 13.66 -13.49
CA HIS A 351 -5.25 15.03 -13.21
C HIS A 351 -3.76 15.09 -12.90
N THR A 352 -3.17 16.26 -13.12
CA THR A 352 -1.79 16.51 -12.71
C THR A 352 -1.73 16.77 -11.20
N VAL A 353 -0.89 16.00 -10.50
CA VAL A 353 -0.62 16.18 -9.07
C VAL A 353 0.60 17.04 -8.85
N ILE A 354 1.69 16.72 -9.55
CA ILE A 354 2.99 17.39 -9.49
C ILE A 354 3.53 17.61 -10.91
N LYS A 355 4.47 18.54 -11.07
CA LYS A 355 5.17 18.76 -12.33
C LYS A 355 5.96 17.50 -12.74
N ASP A 356 6.17 17.32 -14.04
CA ASP A 356 7.00 16.23 -14.57
C ASP A 356 8.45 16.33 -14.08
N THR A 357 8.99 17.55 -13.91
CA THR A 357 10.30 17.80 -13.31
C THR A 357 10.36 17.35 -11.86
N THR A 358 9.32 17.65 -11.05
CA THR A 358 9.22 17.19 -9.66
C THR A 358 9.15 15.66 -9.60
N ALA A 359 8.33 15.03 -10.44
CA ALA A 359 8.22 13.58 -10.53
C ALA A 359 9.57 12.93 -10.87
N ALA A 360 10.33 13.49 -11.81
CA ALA A 360 11.64 12.99 -12.18
C ALA A 360 12.68 13.17 -11.07
N LEU A 361 12.66 14.30 -10.35
CA LEU A 361 13.53 14.52 -9.20
C LEU A 361 13.26 13.53 -8.06
N LEU A 362 11.99 13.31 -7.72
CA LEU A 362 11.60 12.32 -6.72
C LEU A 362 11.98 10.90 -7.14
N THR A 363 11.75 10.54 -8.41
CA THR A 363 12.14 9.25 -8.96
C THR A 363 13.64 9.03 -8.83
N ASN A 364 14.44 10.04 -9.20
CA ASN A 364 15.90 9.97 -9.10
C ASN A 364 16.39 9.85 -7.65
N ALA A 365 15.79 10.62 -6.71
CA ALA A 365 16.13 10.51 -5.29
C ALA A 365 15.74 9.15 -4.70
N MET A 366 14.58 8.61 -5.10
CA MET A 366 14.12 7.30 -4.62
C MET A 366 14.86 6.12 -5.25
N GLN A 367 15.60 6.30 -6.36
CA GLN A 367 16.55 5.29 -6.81
C GLN A 367 17.67 5.06 -5.77
N ASP A 368 18.08 6.12 -5.06
CA ASP A 368 19.05 5.99 -3.97
C ASP A 368 18.53 5.16 -2.80
N VAL A 369 17.23 5.20 -2.53
CA VAL A 369 16.59 4.34 -1.51
C VAL A 369 16.82 2.86 -1.83
N VAL A 370 16.71 2.49 -3.11
CA VAL A 370 16.88 1.11 -3.59
C VAL A 370 18.35 0.72 -3.75
N THR A 371 19.21 1.63 -4.19
CA THR A 371 20.61 1.29 -4.49
C THR A 371 21.54 1.34 -3.28
N LYS A 372 21.26 2.18 -2.30
CA LYS A 372 22.14 2.41 -1.14
C LYS A 372 21.42 2.79 0.17
N GLY A 373 20.10 2.96 0.11
CA GLY A 373 19.29 3.39 1.25
C GLY A 373 18.58 2.25 1.97
N THR A 374 17.34 2.50 2.39
CA THR A 374 16.57 1.59 3.25
C THR A 374 15.99 0.36 2.55
N ALA A 375 15.99 0.29 1.22
CA ALA A 375 15.36 -0.77 0.44
C ALA A 375 16.31 -1.50 -0.53
N THR A 376 17.55 -1.75 -0.12
CA THR A 376 18.57 -2.39 -0.99
C THR A 376 18.23 -3.82 -1.39
N ASP A 377 17.39 -4.53 -0.62
CA ASP A 377 16.88 -5.85 -0.98
C ASP A 377 15.81 -5.83 -2.08
N ALA A 378 15.35 -4.64 -2.49
CA ALA A 378 14.43 -4.46 -3.62
C ALA A 378 15.14 -4.20 -4.96
N GLN A 379 16.47 -4.29 -5.03
CA GLN A 379 17.20 -4.13 -6.29
C GLN A 379 16.81 -5.23 -7.29
N LEU A 380 16.66 -4.83 -8.55
CA LEU A 380 16.34 -5.74 -9.66
C LEU A 380 17.60 -6.12 -10.45
N ASN A 381 17.54 -7.26 -11.13
CA ASN A 381 18.69 -7.82 -11.86
C ASN A 381 19.07 -6.98 -13.08
N ASN A 382 18.08 -6.59 -13.89
CA ASN A 382 18.29 -5.95 -15.19
C ASN A 382 17.37 -4.76 -15.44
N MET A 383 16.84 -4.13 -14.40
CA MET A 383 15.93 -3.00 -14.52
C MET A 383 16.18 -2.00 -13.39
N PRO A 384 16.15 -0.69 -13.65
CA PRO A 384 16.22 0.28 -12.58
C PRO A 384 14.92 0.26 -11.78
N ALA A 385 15.04 0.41 -10.47
CA ALA A 385 13.92 0.54 -9.56
C ALA A 385 14.03 1.82 -8.74
N SER A 386 12.89 2.43 -8.48
CA SER A 386 12.73 3.59 -7.62
C SER A 386 11.60 3.31 -6.64
N GLY A 387 11.70 3.75 -5.41
CA GLY A 387 10.63 3.48 -4.44
C GLY A 387 10.94 3.97 -3.04
N LYS A 388 9.98 3.75 -2.16
CA LYS A 388 10.03 4.18 -0.77
C LYS A 388 9.57 3.07 0.16
N SER A 389 10.36 2.81 1.17
CA SER A 389 10.01 1.94 2.30
C SER A 389 9.04 2.65 3.23
N GLY A 390 8.12 1.90 3.82
CA GLY A 390 7.27 2.34 4.91
C GLY A 390 7.33 1.35 6.05
N THR A 391 7.59 1.85 7.25
CA THR A 391 7.52 1.06 8.49
C THR A 391 6.78 1.92 9.49
N THR A 392 5.79 1.35 10.15
CA THR A 392 5.08 2.03 11.24
C THR A 392 5.80 1.83 12.56
N SER A 393 5.45 2.65 13.55
CA SER A 393 5.93 2.49 14.92
C SER A 393 5.69 1.06 15.40
N ASP A 394 6.61 0.54 16.21
CA ASP A 394 6.56 -0.82 16.73
C ASP A 394 6.55 -1.92 15.65
N ASN A 395 7.04 -1.64 14.45
CA ASN A 395 7.20 -2.63 13.37
C ASN A 395 5.91 -3.43 13.08
N ARG A 396 4.76 -2.76 13.02
CA ARG A 396 3.46 -3.42 12.80
C ARG A 396 3.09 -3.54 11.34
N ASP A 397 3.52 -2.58 10.51
CA ASP A 397 3.27 -2.53 9.09
C ASP A 397 4.58 -2.31 8.33
N PHE A 398 4.82 -3.15 7.33
CA PHE A 398 5.92 -3.00 6.39
C PHE A 398 5.38 -2.78 4.99
N TRP A 399 5.83 -1.68 4.37
CA TRP A 399 5.46 -1.28 3.03
C TRP A 399 6.68 -1.13 2.14
N PHE A 400 6.49 -1.43 0.88
CA PHE A 400 7.35 -0.94 -0.18
C PHE A 400 6.51 -0.52 -1.37
N GLU A 401 6.54 0.77 -1.68
CA GLU A 401 5.96 1.34 -2.88
C GLU A 401 7.08 1.58 -3.88
N GLY A 402 7.20 0.70 -4.85
CA GLY A 402 8.27 0.72 -5.82
C GLY A 402 7.78 0.65 -7.25
N PHE A 403 8.57 1.19 -8.16
CA PHE A 403 8.23 1.18 -9.58
C PHE A 403 9.49 1.06 -10.45
N THR A 404 9.25 0.55 -11.64
CA THR A 404 10.18 0.52 -12.77
C THR A 404 9.69 1.50 -13.84
N PRO A 405 10.41 1.70 -14.95
CA PRO A 405 9.87 2.46 -16.08
C PRO A 405 8.60 1.87 -16.72
N TYR A 406 8.17 0.69 -16.29
CA TYR A 406 7.02 -0.02 -16.85
C TYR A 406 5.82 -0.12 -15.91
N TYR A 407 6.03 -0.52 -14.66
CA TYR A 407 4.96 -0.82 -13.70
C TYR A 407 5.27 -0.32 -12.30
N THR A 408 4.22 0.01 -11.58
CA THR A 408 4.26 0.35 -10.16
C THR A 408 3.66 -0.80 -9.35
N CYS A 409 4.36 -1.23 -8.30
CA CYS A 409 3.97 -2.32 -7.44
C CYS A 409 4.06 -1.90 -5.98
N GLY A 410 2.95 -1.97 -5.27
CA GLY A 410 2.88 -1.73 -3.82
C GLY A 410 2.67 -3.03 -3.06
N ILE A 411 3.54 -3.32 -2.10
CA ILE A 411 3.43 -4.49 -1.21
C ILE A 411 3.33 -4.04 0.24
N TRP A 412 2.42 -4.67 0.97
CA TRP A 412 2.28 -4.57 2.41
C TRP A 412 2.49 -5.94 3.06
N MET A 413 3.09 -5.93 4.25
CA MET A 413 3.23 -7.11 5.11
C MET A 413 3.00 -6.72 6.56
N GLY A 414 2.24 -7.52 7.31
CA GLY A 414 1.95 -7.33 8.72
C GLY A 414 1.01 -8.38 9.29
N TYR A 415 0.77 -8.34 10.59
CA TYR A 415 -0.24 -9.17 11.23
C TYR A 415 -1.63 -8.54 11.10
N ASP A 416 -2.67 -9.37 10.85
CA ASP A 416 -4.05 -8.89 10.79
C ASP A 416 -4.50 -8.22 12.10
N GLY A 417 -4.08 -8.74 13.22
CA GLY A 417 -4.36 -8.19 14.54
C GLY A 417 -3.51 -6.98 14.93
N ASN A 418 -2.70 -6.46 14.00
CA ASN A 418 -1.82 -5.32 14.21
C ASN A 418 -0.77 -5.52 15.34
N GLN A 419 -0.33 -6.76 15.56
CA GLN A 419 0.77 -7.07 16.47
C GLN A 419 2.12 -6.64 15.86
N GLU A 420 3.12 -6.47 16.69
CA GLU A 420 4.50 -6.21 16.29
C GLU A 420 5.08 -7.44 15.58
N MET A 421 5.74 -7.22 14.45
CA MET A 421 6.47 -8.27 13.76
C MET A 421 7.83 -8.51 14.42
N SER A 422 8.19 -9.79 14.59
CA SER A 422 9.44 -10.20 15.25
C SER A 422 10.69 -9.68 14.52
N GLU A 423 11.79 -9.55 15.27
CA GLU A 423 13.11 -9.26 14.69
C GLU A 423 13.47 -10.25 13.59
N GLY A 424 14.06 -9.72 12.50
CA GLY A 424 14.44 -10.51 11.33
C GLY A 424 13.38 -10.56 10.23
N SER A 425 12.18 -10.00 10.46
CA SER A 425 11.12 -9.94 9.45
C SER A 425 11.20 -8.71 8.51
N TRP A 426 12.18 -7.83 8.70
CA TRP A 426 12.18 -6.46 8.19
C TRP A 426 12.50 -6.28 6.71
N ASN A 427 12.93 -7.34 6.02
CA ASN A 427 13.29 -7.25 4.60
C ASN A 427 12.59 -8.24 3.68
N TYR A 428 11.71 -9.07 4.20
CA TYR A 428 10.99 -10.08 3.39
C TYR A 428 10.13 -9.44 2.29
N HIS A 429 9.42 -8.37 2.60
CA HIS A 429 8.59 -7.64 1.63
C HIS A 429 9.42 -7.05 0.47
N PHE A 430 10.64 -6.55 0.71
CA PHE A 430 11.55 -6.10 -0.35
C PHE A 430 11.96 -7.25 -1.28
N LYS A 431 12.33 -8.39 -0.69
CA LYS A 431 12.75 -9.58 -1.44
C LYS A 431 11.63 -10.17 -2.27
N ILE A 432 10.42 -10.23 -1.72
CA ILE A 432 9.22 -10.67 -2.45
C ILE A 432 8.95 -9.72 -3.62
N TRP A 433 8.98 -8.42 -3.38
CA TRP A 433 8.80 -7.41 -4.40
C TRP A 433 9.81 -7.57 -5.54
N ALA A 434 11.10 -7.68 -5.23
CA ALA A 434 12.15 -7.87 -6.22
C ALA A 434 11.98 -9.18 -7.01
N LYS A 435 11.63 -10.26 -6.34
CA LYS A 435 11.40 -11.58 -6.96
C LYS A 435 10.24 -11.52 -7.96
N ILE A 436 9.12 -10.90 -7.56
CA ILE A 436 7.96 -10.72 -8.44
C ILE A 436 8.31 -9.86 -9.64
N MET A 437 8.93 -8.70 -9.43
CA MET A 437 9.24 -7.78 -10.53
C MET A 437 10.27 -8.35 -11.50
N ASN A 438 11.32 -9.03 -11.03
CA ASN A 438 12.27 -9.74 -11.89
C ASN A 438 11.57 -10.84 -12.74
N ARG A 439 10.67 -11.62 -12.15
CA ARG A 439 9.90 -12.63 -12.87
C ARG A 439 8.97 -12.02 -13.92
N ILE A 440 8.37 -10.90 -13.62
CA ILE A 440 7.50 -10.16 -14.57
C ILE A 440 8.33 -9.62 -15.72
N ASP A 441 9.48 -9.01 -15.46
CA ASP A 441 10.38 -8.49 -16.50
C ASP A 441 10.79 -9.61 -17.47
N GLU A 442 11.14 -10.77 -16.93
CA GLU A 442 11.52 -11.95 -17.73
C GLU A 442 10.31 -12.52 -18.52
N ALA A 443 9.19 -12.74 -17.85
CA ALA A 443 8.01 -13.36 -18.46
C ALA A 443 7.37 -12.51 -19.56
N LEU A 444 7.44 -11.18 -19.44
CA LEU A 444 6.93 -10.25 -20.43
C LEU A 444 7.99 -9.80 -21.44
N GLY A 445 9.24 -10.26 -21.29
CA GLY A 445 10.36 -9.90 -22.17
C GLY A 445 10.65 -8.40 -22.15
N LEU A 446 10.54 -7.74 -20.98
CA LEU A 446 10.79 -6.31 -20.87
C LEU A 446 12.28 -6.02 -21.01
N THR A 447 12.61 -5.07 -21.88
CA THR A 447 13.99 -4.65 -22.08
C THR A 447 14.38 -3.57 -21.08
N TYR A 448 15.67 -3.52 -20.73
CA TYR A 448 16.21 -2.45 -19.91
C TYR A 448 15.82 -1.09 -20.46
N LYS A 449 15.37 -0.22 -19.58
CA LYS A 449 15.00 1.16 -19.89
C LYS A 449 15.31 2.03 -18.69
N ASP A 450 15.98 3.16 -18.92
CA ASP A 450 16.16 4.15 -17.87
C ASP A 450 14.87 4.92 -17.58
N PHE A 451 14.78 5.47 -16.37
CA PHE A 451 13.71 6.41 -16.05
C PHE A 451 13.82 7.67 -16.91
N ALA A 452 12.68 8.19 -17.34
CA ALA A 452 12.64 9.41 -18.12
C ALA A 452 13.12 10.61 -17.29
N MET A 453 14.03 11.41 -17.88
CA MET A 453 14.49 12.67 -17.33
C MET A 453 14.06 13.80 -18.27
N PRO A 454 13.18 14.72 -17.85
CA PRO A 454 12.86 15.90 -18.66
C PRO A 454 14.11 16.67 -19.06
N GLY A 455 14.21 17.05 -20.33
CA GLY A 455 15.38 17.73 -20.87
C GLY A 455 15.61 19.15 -20.31
N SER A 456 14.64 19.68 -19.56
CA SER A 456 14.75 20.95 -18.84
C SER A 456 15.55 20.85 -17.55
N LEU A 457 15.66 19.66 -16.94
CA LEU A 457 16.43 19.48 -15.71
C LEU A 457 17.91 19.73 -15.94
N VAL A 458 18.54 20.35 -14.94
CA VAL A 458 19.97 20.70 -14.98
C VAL A 458 20.71 20.09 -13.81
N GLN A 459 22.00 19.76 -14.03
CA GLN A 459 22.89 19.28 -12.97
C GLN A 459 23.81 20.39 -12.50
N LYS A 460 24.04 20.47 -11.19
CA LYS A 460 25.03 21.33 -10.58
C LYS A 460 25.77 20.59 -9.46
N SER A 461 27.07 20.99 -9.26
CA SER A 461 27.79 20.58 -8.07
C SER A 461 27.37 21.48 -6.90
N VAL A 462 26.93 20.92 -5.82
CA VAL A 462 26.42 21.63 -4.63
C VAL A 462 27.17 21.22 -3.37
N CYS A 463 27.30 22.14 -2.45
CA CYS A 463 27.86 21.89 -1.12
C CYS A 463 26.81 21.14 -0.28
N THR A 464 27.17 20.00 0.29
CA THR A 464 26.26 19.17 1.09
C THR A 464 25.96 19.75 2.48
N ILE A 465 26.65 20.81 2.89
CA ILE A 465 26.42 21.50 4.16
C ILE A 465 25.48 22.70 3.99
N SER A 466 25.65 23.47 2.91
CA SER A 466 24.90 24.72 2.71
C SER A 466 23.80 24.62 1.66
N GLY A 467 23.77 23.59 0.81
CA GLY A 467 22.87 23.47 -0.33
C GLY A 467 23.17 24.44 -1.48
N LYS A 468 24.16 25.31 -1.35
CA LYS A 468 24.58 26.27 -2.36
C LYS A 468 25.49 25.60 -3.40
N LEU A 469 25.79 26.28 -4.51
CA LEU A 469 26.82 25.82 -5.46
C LEU A 469 28.13 25.57 -4.73
N ALA A 470 28.80 24.47 -5.06
CA ALA A 470 30.03 24.08 -4.37
C ALA A 470 31.16 25.11 -4.65
N GLY A 471 31.75 25.61 -3.56
CA GLY A 471 32.95 26.39 -3.56
C GLY A 471 34.20 25.54 -3.36
N SER A 472 35.38 26.19 -3.40
CA SER A 472 36.64 25.49 -3.16
C SER A 472 36.69 24.95 -1.73
N GLY A 473 36.93 23.65 -1.58
CA GLY A 473 37.05 22.99 -0.28
C GLY A 473 35.73 22.50 0.34
N CYS A 474 34.59 22.75 -0.30
CA CYS A 474 33.30 22.21 0.16
C CYS A 474 33.21 20.69 -0.04
N PRO A 475 32.64 19.93 0.93
CA PRO A 475 32.11 18.62 0.62
C PRO A 475 30.98 18.79 -0.39
N SER A 476 31.10 18.15 -1.55
CA SER A 476 30.19 18.41 -2.65
C SER A 476 29.61 17.14 -3.26
N GLN A 477 28.41 17.28 -3.82
CA GLN A 477 27.75 16.26 -4.64
C GLN A 477 27.14 16.90 -5.89
N THR A 478 26.96 16.10 -6.92
CA THR A 478 26.20 16.51 -8.10
C THR A 478 24.73 16.31 -7.80
N GLU A 479 23.91 17.34 -8.07
CA GLU A 479 22.48 17.30 -7.85
C GLU A 479 21.70 17.79 -9.06
N TRP A 480 20.48 17.26 -9.22
CA TRP A 480 19.53 17.66 -10.25
C TRP A 480 18.58 18.74 -9.75
N PHE A 481 18.23 19.65 -10.64
CA PHE A 481 17.36 20.79 -10.35
C PHE A 481 16.36 21.03 -11.47
N ASP A 482 15.16 21.45 -11.07
CA ASP A 482 14.30 22.25 -11.94
C ASP A 482 15.02 23.57 -12.25
N PRO A 483 15.03 24.07 -13.49
CA PRO A 483 15.71 25.31 -13.84
C PRO A 483 15.35 26.51 -12.98
N ASP A 484 14.11 26.56 -12.50
CA ASP A 484 13.59 27.69 -11.71
C ASP A 484 14.12 27.69 -10.25
N THR A 485 14.66 26.55 -9.77
CA THR A 485 15.11 26.38 -8.39
C THR A 485 16.62 26.15 -8.25
N VAL A 486 17.38 26.33 -9.33
CA VAL A 486 18.85 26.17 -9.30
C VAL A 486 19.46 27.19 -8.33
N PRO A 487 20.33 26.76 -7.39
CA PRO A 487 21.04 27.67 -6.52
C PRO A 487 21.91 28.66 -7.34
N THR A 488 21.89 29.93 -7.00
CA THR A 488 22.67 30.96 -7.64
C THR A 488 23.89 31.41 -6.81
N GLU A 489 23.85 31.17 -5.51
CA GLU A 489 24.93 31.52 -4.60
C GLU A 489 25.95 30.39 -4.49
N THR A 490 27.22 30.75 -4.40
CA THR A 490 28.31 29.81 -4.16
C THR A 490 28.66 29.78 -2.66
N CYS A 491 28.92 28.58 -2.15
CA CYS A 491 29.39 28.41 -0.77
C CYS A 491 30.76 29.01 -0.60
N SER A 492 30.96 29.76 0.48
CA SER A 492 32.24 30.44 0.77
C SER A 492 33.28 29.55 1.46
N GLY A 493 32.95 28.28 1.74
CA GLY A 493 33.82 27.34 2.46
C GLY A 493 33.44 27.17 3.91
#